data_94607897a9b74e57687219830ded0ff6
#
_entry.id   94607897a9b74e57687219830ded0ff6
#
_cell.length_a   1.000
_cell.length_b   1.000
_cell.length_c   1.000
_cell.angle_alpha   90.00
_cell.angle_beta   90.00
_cell.angle_gamma   90.00
#
_symmetry.space_group_name_H-M   'P 1'
#
loop_
_entity.id
_entity.type
_entity.pdbx_description
1 polymer ?
#
loop_
_entity_poly.entity_id
_entity_poly.type
_entity_poly.pdbx_seq_one_letter_code
_entity_poly.pdbx_strand_id
1 'polypeptide(L)'
;MTIEPQLETTLSVDPSPSFAQIRADLSPAPPYPAQAIARRLTGEVMLRVLVDETGKPVDVAVETSSGVRMLDDAALKFVLKRWHFVPATQDGRPIQAYALVPVSFVLQH
;
A
#
# COMPACT_ATOMS: atom_id res chain seq x y z
N MET A 1 17.33 -6.95 -1.81
CA MET A 1 16.08 -6.49 -2.39
C MET A 1 15.17 -5.96 -1.29
N THR A 2 14.80 -4.71 -1.35
CA THR A 2 14.06 -4.07 -0.27
C THR A 2 12.77 -3.47 -0.80
N ILE A 3 11.70 -3.75 -0.12
CA ILE A 3 10.41 -3.12 -0.36
C ILE A 3 10.00 -2.45 0.92
N GLU A 4 9.85 -1.14 0.88
CA GLU A 4 9.54 -0.38 2.06
C GLU A 4 8.20 0.33 1.90
N PRO A 5 7.16 -0.18 2.54
CA PRO A 5 5.93 0.60 2.67
C PRO A 5 6.18 1.70 3.68
N GLN A 6 5.97 2.93 3.28
CA GLN A 6 6.13 4.05 4.18
C GLN A 6 4.82 4.39 4.84
N LEU A 7 4.86 4.52 6.14
CA LEU A 7 3.73 4.99 6.89
C LEU A 7 3.72 6.49 6.86
N GLU A 8 2.80 7.03 6.13
CA GLU A 8 2.53 8.44 6.20
C GLU A 8 1.78 8.69 7.49
N THR A 9 2.48 9.15 8.47
CA THR A 9 1.83 9.63 9.65
C THR A 9 1.36 11.02 9.39
N THR A 10 0.26 11.13 8.78
CA THR A 10 -0.36 12.44 8.70
C THR A 10 -1.04 12.66 10.01
N LEU A 11 -0.45 13.47 10.80
CA LEU A 11 -1.10 13.92 12.00
C LEU A 11 -2.14 14.93 11.61
N SER A 12 -3.26 14.43 11.28
CA SER A 12 -4.38 15.28 11.06
C SER A 12 -4.95 15.63 12.41
N VAL A 13 -4.92 16.89 12.72
CA VAL A 13 -5.56 17.41 13.91
C VAL A 13 -7.03 17.59 13.68
N ASP A 14 -7.46 17.27 12.52
CA ASP A 14 -8.83 17.45 12.10
C ASP A 14 -9.71 16.38 12.75
N PRO A 15 -10.84 16.74 13.38
CA PRO A 15 -11.75 15.74 13.93
C PRO A 15 -12.49 14.96 12.86
N SER A 16 -12.28 15.27 11.62
CA SER A 16 -12.88 14.55 10.51
C SER A 16 -12.42 13.10 10.48
N PRO A 17 -13.01 12.24 9.63
CA PRO A 17 -12.62 10.84 9.59
C PRO A 17 -11.12 10.70 9.41
N SER A 18 -10.49 9.90 10.25
CA SER A 18 -9.08 9.61 10.10
C SER A 18 -8.91 8.66 8.91
N PHE A 19 -7.79 8.82 8.21
CA PHE A 19 -7.49 7.94 7.09
C PHE A 19 -7.16 6.53 7.60
N ALA A 20 -7.43 5.53 6.77
CA ALA A 20 -6.99 4.17 7.05
C ALA A 20 -5.47 4.14 7.09
N GLN A 21 -4.92 3.27 7.93
CA GLN A 21 -3.49 3.19 8.16
C GLN A 21 -2.96 1.80 7.87
N ILE A 22 -1.70 1.73 7.45
CA ILE A 22 -1.03 0.47 7.20
C ILE A 22 -0.71 -0.19 8.54
N ARG A 23 -1.01 -1.48 8.64
CA ARG A 23 -0.60 -2.28 9.80
C ARG A 23 0.70 -2.98 9.47
N ALA A 24 1.79 -2.54 10.09
CA ALA A 24 3.11 -3.05 9.76
C ALA A 24 3.24 -4.56 10.01
N ASP A 25 2.56 -5.07 11.03
CA ASP A 25 2.61 -6.50 11.37
C ASP A 25 1.83 -7.37 10.38
N LEU A 26 0.93 -6.78 9.59
CA LEU A 26 0.08 -7.50 8.65
C LEU A 26 0.25 -6.95 7.22
N SER A 27 1.41 -6.40 6.94
CA SER A 27 1.71 -5.79 5.65
C SER A 27 3.06 -6.27 5.15
N PRO A 28 3.16 -7.58 4.81
CA PRO A 28 4.44 -8.12 4.34
C PRO A 28 4.83 -7.49 3.00
N ALA A 29 6.13 -7.40 2.76
CA ALA A 29 6.64 -6.81 1.53
C ALA A 29 6.23 -7.65 0.32
N PRO A 30 5.73 -7.04 -0.76
CA PRO A 30 5.41 -7.77 -1.98
C PRO A 30 6.65 -8.42 -2.57
N PRO A 31 6.52 -9.63 -3.15
CA PRO A 31 7.68 -10.28 -3.76
C PRO A 31 8.11 -9.51 -5.00
N TYR A 32 9.42 -9.45 -5.18
CA TYR A 32 10.00 -8.80 -6.35
C TYR A 32 9.92 -9.78 -7.53
N PRO A 33 9.27 -9.41 -8.63
CA PRO A 33 9.16 -10.33 -9.77
C PRO A 33 10.53 -10.75 -10.30
N ALA A 34 10.69 -12.03 -10.59
CA ALA A 34 11.96 -12.56 -11.04
C ALA A 34 12.42 -11.89 -12.34
N GLN A 35 11.50 -11.64 -13.26
CA GLN A 35 11.84 -10.97 -14.51
C GLN A 35 12.30 -9.53 -14.29
N ALA A 36 11.74 -8.87 -13.29
CA ALA A 36 12.17 -7.52 -12.96
C ALA A 36 13.57 -7.53 -12.38
N ILE A 37 13.89 -8.52 -11.56
CA ILE A 37 15.25 -8.67 -11.04
C ILE A 37 16.23 -8.90 -12.19
N ALA A 38 15.88 -9.81 -13.09
CA ALA A 38 16.75 -10.15 -14.21
C ALA A 38 17.04 -8.96 -15.12
N ARG A 39 16.06 -8.07 -15.26
CA ARG A 39 16.20 -6.86 -16.07
C ARG A 39 16.63 -5.64 -15.27
N ARG A 40 16.87 -5.80 -13.97
CA ARG A 40 17.24 -4.72 -13.06
C ARG A 40 16.24 -3.58 -13.08
N LEU A 41 14.96 -3.91 -13.13
CA LEU A 41 13.90 -2.92 -13.13
C LEU A 41 13.61 -2.50 -11.70
N THR A 42 13.57 -1.20 -11.47
CA THR A 42 13.29 -0.61 -10.15
C THR A 42 12.26 0.48 -10.31
N GLY A 43 11.67 0.90 -9.22
CA GLY A 43 10.74 2.00 -9.24
C GLY A 43 9.88 2.04 -8.00
N GLU A 44 9.14 3.12 -7.87
CA GLU A 44 8.20 3.29 -6.78
C GLU A 44 6.80 3.44 -7.34
N VAL A 45 5.88 2.67 -6.80
CA VAL A 45 4.47 2.77 -7.18
C VAL A 45 3.69 3.31 -6.00
N MET A 46 2.76 4.21 -6.28
CA MET A 46 1.83 4.70 -5.27
C MET A 46 0.48 4.04 -5.54
N LEU A 47 -0.01 3.31 -4.55
CA LEU A 47 -1.30 2.64 -4.64
C LEU A 47 -2.35 3.40 -3.85
N ARG A 48 -3.56 3.44 -4.39
CA ARG A 48 -4.72 3.94 -3.66
C ARG A 48 -5.57 2.75 -3.28
N VAL A 49 -5.74 2.54 -1.99
CA VAL A 49 -6.40 1.35 -1.46
C VAL A 49 -7.68 1.76 -0.76
N LEU A 50 -8.78 1.15 -1.15
CA LEU A 50 -10.05 1.33 -0.44
C LEU A 50 -10.12 0.28 0.65
N VAL A 51 -10.14 0.74 1.89
CA VAL A 51 -10.11 -0.13 3.08
C VAL A 51 -11.48 -0.12 3.71
N ASP A 52 -12.03 -1.31 3.96
CA ASP A 52 -13.36 -1.40 4.57
C ASP A 52 -13.29 -1.23 6.10
N GLU A 53 -14.44 -1.34 6.73
CA GLU A 53 -14.58 -1.10 8.18
C GLU A 53 -13.81 -2.12 9.01
N THR A 54 -13.46 -3.26 8.44
CA THR A 54 -12.70 -4.30 9.14
C THR A 54 -11.20 -4.17 8.93
N GLY A 55 -10.77 -3.24 8.09
CA GLY A 55 -9.36 -3.07 7.76
C GLY A 55 -8.92 -3.88 6.56
N LYS A 56 -9.86 -4.48 5.85
CA LYS A 56 -9.55 -5.30 4.68
C LYS A 56 -9.55 -4.45 3.42
N PRO A 57 -8.52 -4.56 2.55
CA PRO A 57 -8.55 -3.86 1.27
C PRO A 57 -9.59 -4.51 0.36
N VAL A 58 -10.50 -3.70 -0.16
CA VAL A 58 -11.55 -4.18 -1.04
C VAL A 58 -11.35 -3.72 -2.47
N ASP A 59 -10.50 -2.74 -2.68
CA ASP A 59 -10.15 -2.26 -4.01
C ASP A 59 -8.78 -1.60 -3.96
N VAL A 60 -7.96 -1.85 -4.97
CA VAL A 60 -6.63 -1.26 -5.06
C VAL A 60 -6.42 -0.75 -6.48
N ALA A 61 -6.02 0.49 -6.60
CA ALA A 61 -5.72 1.10 -7.88
C ALA A 61 -4.34 1.73 -7.85
N VAL A 62 -3.72 1.84 -9.02
CA VAL A 62 -2.43 2.50 -9.14
C VAL A 62 -2.68 4.00 -9.22
N GLU A 63 -2.27 4.73 -8.20
CA GLU A 63 -2.38 6.19 -8.18
C GLU A 63 -1.27 6.81 -9.02
N THR A 64 -0.05 6.34 -8.83
CA THR A 64 1.11 6.78 -9.60
C THR A 64 1.95 5.55 -9.94
N SER A 65 2.15 5.34 -11.22
CA SER A 65 2.90 4.17 -11.70
C SER A 65 4.40 4.32 -11.42
N SER A 66 5.05 3.18 -11.17
CA SER A 66 6.50 3.14 -11.09
C SER A 66 7.17 3.36 -12.46
N GLY A 67 6.40 3.32 -13.53
CA GLY A 67 6.91 3.30 -14.88
C GLY A 67 7.15 1.88 -15.39
N VAL A 68 6.99 0.87 -14.53
CA VAL A 68 7.17 -0.53 -14.88
C VAL A 68 5.91 -1.29 -14.49
N ARG A 69 5.15 -1.68 -15.49
CA ARG A 69 3.86 -2.32 -15.25
C ARG A 69 3.96 -3.58 -14.41
N MET A 70 5.02 -4.35 -14.63
CA MET A 70 5.26 -5.58 -13.87
C MET A 70 5.36 -5.31 -12.37
N LEU A 71 6.01 -4.22 -11.99
CA LEU A 71 6.13 -3.84 -10.58
C LEU A 71 4.81 -3.33 -10.04
N ASP A 72 4.10 -2.53 -10.83
CA ASP A 72 2.79 -2.01 -10.42
C ASP A 72 1.81 -3.15 -10.15
N ASP A 73 1.74 -4.11 -11.07
CA ASP A 73 0.83 -5.24 -10.93
C ASP A 73 1.20 -6.11 -9.74
N ALA A 74 2.48 -6.36 -9.53
CA ALA A 74 2.93 -7.17 -8.40
C ALA A 74 2.53 -6.54 -7.08
N ALA A 75 2.74 -5.24 -6.94
CA ALA A 75 2.39 -4.53 -5.72
C ALA A 75 0.88 -4.52 -5.49
N LEU A 76 0.12 -4.23 -6.54
CA LEU A 76 -1.32 -4.13 -6.46
C LEU A 76 -1.95 -5.46 -6.01
N LYS A 77 -1.58 -6.55 -6.66
CA LYS A 77 -2.16 -7.85 -6.37
C LYS A 77 -1.81 -8.32 -4.97
N PHE A 78 -0.58 -8.07 -4.56
CA PHE A 78 -0.12 -8.52 -3.26
C PHE A 78 -0.80 -7.74 -2.13
N VAL A 79 -0.90 -6.43 -2.27
CA VAL A 79 -1.57 -5.60 -1.26
C VAL A 79 -3.03 -6.00 -1.14
N LEU A 80 -3.69 -6.22 -2.26
CA LEU A 80 -5.11 -6.60 -2.26
C LEU A 80 -5.35 -7.92 -1.54
N LYS A 81 -4.43 -8.88 -1.68
CA LYS A 81 -4.64 -10.23 -1.15
C LYS A 81 -4.07 -10.44 0.23
N ARG A 82 -3.00 -9.73 0.59
CA ARG A 82 -2.21 -10.09 1.76
C ARG A 82 -2.14 -9.01 2.83
N TRP A 83 -2.46 -7.78 2.50
CA TRP A 83 -2.32 -6.70 3.47
C TRP A 83 -3.59 -6.49 4.26
N HIS A 84 -3.41 -6.06 5.51
CA HIS A 84 -4.48 -5.59 6.37
C HIS A 84 -4.14 -4.21 6.86
N PHE A 85 -5.18 -3.43 7.12
CA PHE A 85 -5.04 -2.04 7.50
C PHE A 85 -5.78 -1.77 8.79
N VAL A 86 -5.44 -0.66 9.42
CA VAL A 86 -6.25 -0.13 10.51
C VAL A 86 -7.34 0.71 9.87
N PRO A 87 -8.61 0.36 10.03
CA PRO A 87 -9.66 1.12 9.36
C PRO A 87 -9.74 2.54 9.89
N ALA A 88 -10.15 3.45 9.03
CA ALA A 88 -10.44 4.81 9.44
C ALA A 88 -11.63 4.81 10.38
N THR A 89 -11.71 5.83 11.22
CA THR A 89 -12.82 5.97 12.15
C THR A 89 -13.45 7.36 12.03
N GLN A 90 -14.71 7.41 12.31
CA GLN A 90 -15.45 8.65 12.42
C GLN A 90 -16.37 8.54 13.64
N ASP A 91 -16.21 9.47 14.58
CA ASP A 91 -16.98 9.45 15.83
C ASP A 91 -16.85 8.11 16.56
N GLY A 92 -15.63 7.53 16.55
CA GLY A 92 -15.33 6.28 17.21
C GLY A 92 -15.79 5.04 16.48
N ARG A 93 -16.36 5.17 15.28
CA ARG A 93 -16.85 4.03 14.50
C ARG A 93 -15.98 3.80 13.30
N PRO A 94 -15.62 2.54 13.02
CA PRO A 94 -14.86 2.23 11.80
C PRO A 94 -15.69 2.58 10.55
N ILE A 95 -15.02 3.18 9.58
CA ILE A 95 -15.65 3.52 8.31
C ILE A 95 -14.75 3.08 7.17
N GLN A 96 -15.36 2.93 6.00
CA GLN A 96 -14.63 2.68 4.77
C GLN A 96 -13.92 3.96 4.34
N ALA A 97 -12.64 3.84 3.96
CA ALA A 97 -11.86 5.01 3.57
C ALA A 97 -10.67 4.59 2.72
N TYR A 98 -10.07 5.56 2.05
CA TYR A 98 -8.89 5.33 1.23
C TYR A 98 -7.60 5.45 2.03
N ALA A 99 -6.59 4.70 1.62
CA ALA A 99 -5.23 4.84 2.09
C ALA A 99 -4.31 4.93 0.88
N LEU A 100 -3.26 5.72 0.99
CA LEU A 100 -2.21 5.77 -0.03
C LEU A 100 -1.03 4.97 0.46
N VAL A 101 -0.56 4.05 -0.39
CA VAL A 101 0.49 3.11 -0.04
C VAL A 101 1.64 3.24 -1.04
N PRO A 102 2.78 3.81 -0.63
CA PRO A 102 3.96 3.78 -1.48
C PRO A 102 4.69 2.45 -1.34
N VAL A 103 5.04 1.86 -2.47
CA VAL A 103 5.80 0.62 -2.51
C VAL A 103 7.03 0.84 -3.38
N SER A 104 8.21 0.70 -2.79
CA SER A 104 9.47 0.91 -3.50
C SER A 104 10.11 -0.42 -3.80
N PHE A 105 10.44 -0.62 -5.07
CA PHE A 105 11.20 -1.77 -5.52
C PHE A 105 12.63 -1.31 -5.79
N VAL A 106 13.55 -1.76 -4.96
CA VAL A 106 14.94 -1.35 -5.01
C VAL A 106 15.81 -2.61 -5.03
N LEU A 107 16.79 -2.62 -5.92
CA LEU A 107 17.75 -3.73 -5.97
C LEU A 107 18.94 -3.40 -5.10
N GLN A 108 19.30 -4.34 -4.26
CA GLN A 108 20.49 -4.23 -3.42
C GLN A 108 21.60 -5.08 -4.03
N HIS A 109 22.81 -4.53 -3.98
CA HIS A 109 24.00 -5.21 -4.48
C HIS A 109 24.79 -5.82 -3.35
#